data_f7d5c5e51b85409fe39e2ed27f0af25e
#
_entry.id   f7d5c5e51b85409fe39e2ed27f0af25e
#
_cell.length_a   1.000
_cell.length_b   1.000
_cell.length_c   1.000
_cell.angle_alpha   90.00
_cell.angle_beta   90.00
_cell.angle_gamma   90.00
#
_symmetry.space_group_name_H-M   'P 1'
#
loop_
_entity.id
_entity.type
_entity.pdbx_description
1 polymer ?
#
loop_
_entity_poly.entity_id
_entity_poly.type
_entity_poly.pdbx_seq_one_letter_code
_entity_poly.pdbx_strand_id
1 'polypeptide(L)'
;NKLKLRASVGRTGNDKTGQERFLYRPTFTTNAGGFTQGIGDTGGTNGIGNGIVEGRFAAPYLAWEIEDKQNYGFDLGLFDNRIDIIFDYFRSERRDILLQRRTVPQLGGLRQDPWQNFGKVRNQGIDMSMNLNQQIGKLKLSARGTFTFTRNKILEYDELPQKYGYQAVTGTRVSENTLYIADRLYTEDDFIVSTNANGLKTYKLRSELPRPTLGGLIGPGDIKYVDVNGDGVIDSYDQVRGVGNPSTPEIIYGFGLNAEYKGFYASIFFQGAGNTSVLLGGATSEGWYPFSWGVDQSNYRTFALDRWTENNPSQDVIIPRLHKNNANNANNRVASTWWLRNGSFLRLKNIEFGYQLPKKFMD
;
A
#
# COMPACT_ATOMS: atom_id res chain seq x y z
N ASN A 1 35.07 15.96 -23.60
CA ASN A 1 33.77 16.18 -22.99
C ASN A 1 32.68 16.00 -24.07
N LYS A 2 31.56 15.40 -23.68
CA LYS A 2 30.44 15.13 -24.57
C LYS A 2 29.15 15.54 -23.87
N LEU A 3 28.28 16.27 -24.57
CA LEU A 3 26.96 16.61 -24.10
C LEU A 3 25.95 16.26 -25.21
N LYS A 4 24.91 15.48 -24.85
CA LYS A 4 23.81 15.19 -25.74
C LYS A 4 22.49 15.51 -25.00
N LEU A 5 21.66 16.34 -25.58
CA LEU A 5 20.32 16.63 -25.09
C LEU A 5 19.31 15.72 -25.78
N ARG A 6 18.32 15.30 -25.02
CA ARG A 6 17.23 14.42 -25.48
C ARG A 6 15.88 14.97 -25.07
N ALA A 7 14.91 14.93 -25.98
CA ALA A 7 13.52 15.21 -25.66
C ALA A 7 12.63 14.24 -26.46
N SER A 8 11.61 13.72 -25.83
CA SER A 8 10.61 12.89 -26.51
C SER A 8 9.21 13.17 -25.98
N VAL A 9 8.24 13.11 -26.88
CA VAL A 9 6.82 13.18 -26.59
C VAL A 9 6.16 12.02 -27.31
N GLY A 10 5.29 11.30 -26.64
CA GLY A 10 4.61 10.14 -27.22
C GLY A 10 3.26 9.88 -26.61
N ARG A 11 2.42 9.18 -27.33
CA ARG A 11 1.12 8.70 -26.87
C ARG A 11 1.04 7.19 -27.04
N THR A 12 0.57 6.51 -26.01
CA THR A 12 0.35 5.06 -26.02
C THR A 12 -1.07 4.75 -25.57
N GLY A 13 -1.68 3.73 -26.17
CA GLY A 13 -2.97 3.17 -25.75
C GLY A 13 -2.76 1.88 -24.96
N ASN A 14 -3.68 1.58 -24.04
CA ASN A 14 -3.72 0.33 -23.29
C ASN A 14 -5.14 -0.24 -23.34
N ASP A 15 -5.27 -1.45 -23.86
CA ASP A 15 -6.51 -2.24 -23.90
C ASP A 15 -6.63 -3.26 -22.76
N LYS A 16 -5.53 -3.47 -22.02
CA LYS A 16 -5.47 -4.41 -20.89
C LYS A 16 -5.90 -3.73 -19.61
N THR A 17 -7.20 -3.63 -19.40
CA THR A 17 -7.77 -2.96 -18.22
C THR A 17 -7.82 -3.85 -16.98
N GLY A 18 -7.42 -5.13 -17.07
CA GLY A 18 -7.49 -6.10 -15.97
C GLY A 18 -8.91 -6.56 -15.62
N GLN A 19 -9.91 -6.12 -16.37
CA GLN A 19 -11.30 -6.44 -16.14
C GLN A 19 -11.78 -7.64 -16.97
N GLU A 20 -13.00 -8.10 -16.72
CA GLU A 20 -13.62 -9.16 -17.50
C GLU A 20 -13.77 -8.76 -18.98
N ARG A 21 -13.76 -9.75 -19.84
CA ARG A 21 -14.01 -9.55 -21.26
C ARG A 21 -15.48 -9.18 -21.53
N PHE A 22 -15.73 -8.51 -22.65
CA PHE A 22 -17.09 -8.20 -23.16
C PHE A 22 -17.89 -7.30 -22.21
N LEU A 23 -17.23 -6.33 -21.55
CA LEU A 23 -17.90 -5.34 -20.69
C LEU A 23 -19.01 -4.54 -21.42
N TYR A 24 -18.97 -4.46 -22.75
CA TYR A 24 -20.00 -3.83 -23.56
C TYR A 24 -21.31 -4.62 -23.63
N ARG A 25 -21.34 -5.87 -23.11
CA ARG A 25 -22.54 -6.70 -23.04
C ARG A 25 -23.09 -6.71 -21.61
N PRO A 26 -24.42 -6.61 -21.45
CA PRO A 26 -25.03 -6.86 -20.15
C PRO A 26 -24.91 -8.34 -19.81
N THR A 27 -24.94 -8.65 -18.53
CA THR A 27 -25.02 -10.04 -18.05
C THR A 27 -26.31 -10.23 -17.26
N PHE A 28 -26.85 -11.44 -17.31
CA PHE A 28 -28.03 -11.84 -16.55
C PHE A 28 -27.66 -13.05 -15.69
N THR A 29 -28.10 -13.04 -14.44
CA THR A 29 -27.95 -14.16 -13.50
C THR A 29 -29.29 -14.91 -13.44
N THR A 30 -29.28 -16.19 -13.79
CA THR A 30 -30.48 -17.02 -13.93
C THR A 30 -30.90 -17.73 -12.65
N ASN A 31 -30.11 -17.67 -11.58
CA ASN A 31 -30.37 -18.30 -10.27
C ASN A 31 -30.43 -17.27 -9.15
N ALA A 32 -31.11 -16.17 -9.37
CA ALA A 32 -31.14 -15.06 -8.43
C ALA A 32 -32.44 -15.04 -7.63
N GLY A 33 -32.53 -15.91 -6.63
CA GLY A 33 -33.66 -15.96 -5.71
C GLY A 33 -34.99 -16.27 -6.39
N GLY A 34 -35.80 -17.10 -5.78
CA GLY A 34 -37.15 -17.38 -6.25
C GLY A 34 -38.18 -16.49 -5.56
N PHE A 35 -39.35 -16.37 -6.17
CA PHE A 35 -40.53 -15.85 -5.49
C PHE A 35 -41.17 -16.97 -4.66
N THR A 36 -41.50 -16.69 -3.41
CA THR A 36 -42.38 -17.56 -2.63
C THR A 36 -43.83 -17.30 -3.06
N GLN A 37 -44.46 -18.28 -3.67
CA GLN A 37 -45.88 -18.24 -4.00
C GLN A 37 -46.64 -19.19 -3.07
N GLY A 38 -47.46 -18.63 -2.19
CA GLY A 38 -48.34 -19.40 -1.28
C GLY A 38 -48.13 -19.05 0.19
N ILE A 39 -49.22 -19.25 0.97
CA ILE A 39 -49.23 -19.12 2.44
C ILE A 39 -48.74 -20.45 3.02
N GLY A 40 -47.58 -20.44 3.67
CA GLY A 40 -47.24 -21.54 4.57
C GLY A 40 -45.89 -22.22 4.44
N ASP A 41 -44.91 -21.66 3.75
CA ASP A 41 -43.53 -22.19 3.80
C ASP A 41 -42.61 -21.30 4.64
N THR A 42 -42.37 -21.77 5.85
CA THR A 42 -41.42 -21.18 6.79
C THR A 42 -39.99 -21.55 6.37
N GLY A 43 -39.38 -20.74 5.55
CA GLY A 43 -37.91 -20.68 5.48
C GLY A 43 -37.18 -21.73 4.68
N GLY A 44 -37.80 -22.42 3.75
CA GLY A 44 -37.12 -23.31 2.80
C GLY A 44 -36.81 -22.61 1.48
N THR A 45 -35.63 -22.86 0.91
CA THR A 45 -35.19 -22.40 -0.41
C THR A 45 -35.92 -23.04 -1.59
N ASN A 46 -37.10 -23.57 -1.38
CA ASN A 46 -37.96 -24.21 -2.39
C ASN A 46 -38.92 -23.19 -3.03
N GLY A 47 -38.39 -22.02 -3.42
CA GLY A 47 -39.14 -21.07 -4.23
C GLY A 47 -39.42 -21.66 -5.61
N ILE A 48 -40.67 -21.52 -6.07
CA ILE A 48 -41.08 -21.92 -7.41
C ILE A 48 -40.37 -21.02 -8.40
N GLY A 49 -39.34 -21.58 -9.03
CA GLY A 49 -38.60 -20.94 -10.13
C GLY A 49 -37.42 -20.07 -9.69
N ASN A 50 -36.36 -20.25 -10.41
CA ASN A 50 -35.18 -19.35 -10.29
C ASN A 50 -35.48 -18.04 -11.00
N GLY A 51 -35.39 -16.94 -10.25
CA GLY A 51 -35.53 -15.61 -10.84
C GLY A 51 -34.38 -15.28 -11.78
N ILE A 52 -34.63 -14.43 -12.78
CA ILE A 52 -33.61 -13.83 -13.63
C ILE A 52 -33.45 -12.37 -13.18
N VAL A 53 -32.21 -11.97 -12.92
CA VAL A 53 -31.89 -10.59 -12.59
C VAL A 53 -30.78 -10.09 -13.50
N GLU A 54 -30.78 -8.80 -13.78
CA GLU A 54 -29.67 -8.15 -14.43
C GLU A 54 -28.43 -8.22 -13.53
N GLY A 55 -27.32 -8.68 -14.08
CA GLY A 55 -26.04 -8.71 -13.41
C GLY A 55 -25.27 -7.41 -13.69
N ARG A 56 -24.33 -7.47 -14.63
CA ARG A 56 -23.54 -6.32 -15.03
C ARG A 56 -24.30 -5.50 -16.07
N PHE A 57 -24.37 -4.19 -15.86
CA PHE A 57 -24.86 -3.24 -16.84
C PHE A 57 -23.89 -3.13 -18.03
N ALA A 58 -24.41 -2.99 -19.24
CA ALA A 58 -23.59 -2.82 -20.43
C ALA A 58 -22.81 -1.50 -20.40
N ALA A 59 -21.55 -1.53 -20.80
CA ALA A 59 -20.72 -0.35 -21.00
C ALA A 59 -20.43 -0.16 -22.50
N PRO A 60 -21.36 0.42 -23.28
CA PRO A 60 -21.27 0.43 -24.75
C PRO A 60 -20.19 1.37 -25.30
N TYR A 61 -19.71 2.33 -24.49
CA TYR A 61 -18.77 3.38 -24.90
C TYR A 61 -17.37 3.14 -24.33
N LEU A 62 -16.94 1.88 -24.29
CA LEU A 62 -15.59 1.56 -23.84
C LEU A 62 -14.54 2.06 -24.82
N ALA A 63 -13.52 2.71 -24.29
CA ALA A 63 -12.34 3.15 -25.03
C ALA A 63 -11.06 2.61 -24.39
N TRP A 64 -9.96 2.70 -25.11
CA TRP A 64 -8.65 2.42 -24.57
C TRP A 64 -8.24 3.51 -23.57
N GLU A 65 -7.55 3.10 -22.53
CA GLU A 65 -6.81 4.04 -21.69
C GLU A 65 -5.69 4.66 -22.52
N ILE A 66 -5.51 5.96 -22.39
CA ILE A 66 -4.50 6.72 -23.14
C ILE A 66 -3.46 7.27 -22.15
N GLU A 67 -2.19 7.12 -22.49
CA GLU A 67 -1.09 7.71 -21.74
C GLU A 67 -0.27 8.65 -22.63
N ASP A 68 -0.26 9.92 -22.26
CA ASP A 68 0.58 10.96 -22.85
C ASP A 68 1.88 11.05 -22.06
N LYS A 69 3.03 10.84 -22.72
CA LYS A 69 4.35 10.79 -22.12
C LYS A 69 5.25 11.91 -22.63
N GLN A 70 6.03 12.47 -21.72
CA GLN A 70 7.06 13.44 -21.98
C GLN A 70 8.34 13.00 -21.23
N ASN A 71 9.47 13.07 -21.91
CA ASN A 71 10.77 12.80 -21.32
C ASN A 71 11.76 13.85 -21.82
N TYR A 72 12.55 14.39 -20.88
CA TYR A 72 13.60 15.37 -21.14
C TYR A 72 14.85 14.92 -20.42
N GLY A 73 15.95 14.76 -21.15
CA GLY A 73 17.16 14.24 -20.56
C GLY A 73 18.42 14.78 -21.19
N PHE A 74 19.54 14.45 -20.55
CA PHE A 74 20.86 14.69 -21.09
C PHE A 74 21.82 13.55 -20.79
N ASP A 75 22.78 13.34 -21.71
CA ASP A 75 23.92 12.47 -21.51
C ASP A 75 25.17 13.36 -21.45
N LEU A 76 25.91 13.30 -20.36
CA LEU A 76 27.10 14.11 -20.10
C LEU A 76 28.29 13.21 -19.86
N GLY A 77 29.28 13.28 -20.74
CA GLY A 77 30.63 12.67 -20.60
C GLY A 77 31.67 13.70 -20.31
N LEU A 78 32.41 13.56 -19.22
CA LEU A 78 33.45 14.44 -18.78
C LEU A 78 34.77 13.69 -18.66
N PHE A 79 35.91 14.46 -18.85
CA PHE A 79 37.26 13.96 -18.69
C PHE A 79 37.57 12.72 -19.52
N ASP A 80 37.24 12.76 -20.82
CA ASP A 80 37.41 11.65 -21.77
C ASP A 80 36.60 10.38 -21.34
N ASN A 81 35.35 10.61 -20.94
CA ASN A 81 34.41 9.60 -20.45
C ASN A 81 34.86 8.90 -19.14
N ARG A 82 35.64 9.54 -18.31
CA ARG A 82 35.88 9.03 -16.95
C ARG A 82 34.67 9.21 -16.07
N ILE A 83 33.83 10.20 -16.36
CA ILE A 83 32.57 10.46 -15.69
C ILE A 83 31.47 10.46 -16.77
N ASP A 84 30.57 9.53 -16.72
CA ASP A 84 29.38 9.49 -17.57
C ASP A 84 28.12 9.63 -16.70
N ILE A 85 27.30 10.64 -17.01
CA ILE A 85 26.04 10.91 -16.34
C ILE A 85 24.92 10.87 -17.36
N ILE A 86 23.89 10.11 -17.09
CA ILE A 86 22.63 10.13 -17.83
C ILE A 86 21.55 10.58 -16.84
N PHE A 87 20.80 11.59 -17.25
CA PHE A 87 19.71 12.14 -16.46
C PHE A 87 18.47 12.29 -17.33
N ASP A 88 17.34 11.88 -16.79
CA ASP A 88 16.02 12.00 -17.41
C ASP A 88 15.01 12.54 -16.41
N TYR A 89 14.26 13.55 -16.79
CA TYR A 89 13.01 13.93 -16.17
C TYR A 89 11.87 13.42 -17.03
N PHE A 90 10.93 12.69 -16.42
CA PHE A 90 9.77 12.19 -17.11
C PHE A 90 8.47 12.65 -16.45
N ARG A 91 7.47 12.83 -17.30
CA ARG A 91 6.08 13.07 -16.89
C ARG A 91 5.16 12.31 -17.80
N SER A 92 4.26 11.55 -17.21
CA SER A 92 3.17 10.91 -17.95
C SER A 92 1.83 11.24 -17.32
N GLU A 93 0.80 11.31 -18.16
CA GLU A 93 -0.57 11.53 -17.76
C GLU A 93 -1.44 10.48 -18.43
N ARG A 94 -1.97 9.56 -17.60
CA ARG A 94 -2.90 8.52 -18.04
C ARG A 94 -4.30 9.00 -17.79
N ARG A 95 -5.12 8.96 -18.84
CA ARG A 95 -6.54 9.35 -18.83
C ARG A 95 -7.41 8.26 -19.40
N ASP A 96 -8.71 8.43 -19.28
CA ASP A 96 -9.71 7.47 -19.72
C ASP A 96 -9.52 6.10 -19.05
N ILE A 97 -9.04 6.11 -17.77
CA ILE A 97 -8.86 4.88 -17.00
C ILE A 97 -10.24 4.28 -16.70
N LEU A 98 -10.38 3.00 -16.99
CA LEU A 98 -11.64 2.28 -16.78
C LEU A 98 -11.93 2.08 -15.29
N LEU A 99 -13.01 2.69 -14.82
CA LEU A 99 -13.45 2.64 -13.43
C LEU A 99 -14.93 2.30 -13.32
N GLN A 100 -15.33 1.70 -12.19
CA GLN A 100 -16.74 1.62 -11.81
C GLN A 100 -17.23 2.96 -11.29
N ARG A 101 -18.40 3.41 -11.76
CA ARG A 101 -19.03 4.67 -11.38
C ARG A 101 -19.78 4.51 -10.07
N ARG A 102 -19.14 4.91 -8.99
CA ARG A 102 -19.69 4.82 -7.61
C ARG A 102 -20.63 5.97 -7.25
N THR A 103 -20.68 7.00 -8.07
CA THR A 103 -21.55 8.17 -7.87
C THR A 103 -22.93 8.01 -8.50
N VAL A 104 -23.21 6.90 -9.16
CA VAL A 104 -24.53 6.61 -9.74
C VAL A 104 -25.51 6.25 -8.61
N PRO A 105 -26.65 6.94 -8.49
CA PRO A 105 -27.63 6.66 -7.43
C PRO A 105 -28.22 5.24 -7.56
N GLN A 106 -28.21 4.48 -6.46
CA GLN A 106 -28.82 3.16 -6.42
C GLN A 106 -30.33 3.16 -6.69
N LEU A 107 -31.00 4.31 -6.52
CA LEU A 107 -32.42 4.50 -6.88
C LEU A 107 -32.67 4.28 -8.38
N GLY A 108 -31.66 4.30 -9.24
CA GLY A 108 -31.75 3.92 -10.64
C GLY A 108 -31.99 2.43 -10.89
N GLY A 109 -32.03 1.61 -9.84
CA GLY A 109 -32.29 0.17 -9.92
C GLY A 109 -31.13 -0.66 -10.44
N LEU A 110 -29.94 -0.08 -10.58
CA LEU A 110 -28.74 -0.81 -11.00
C LEU A 110 -28.26 -1.73 -9.86
N ARG A 111 -28.05 -2.99 -10.16
CA ARG A 111 -27.52 -3.97 -9.20
C ARG A 111 -26.00 -3.86 -9.04
N GLN A 112 -25.33 -3.42 -10.06
CA GLN A 112 -23.88 -3.19 -10.07
C GLN A 112 -23.58 -1.81 -10.68
N ASP A 113 -22.57 -1.15 -10.13
CA ASP A 113 -22.10 0.11 -10.66
C ASP A 113 -21.57 -0.05 -12.09
N PRO A 114 -21.98 0.83 -13.04
CA PRO A 114 -21.56 0.72 -14.43
C PRO A 114 -20.07 1.06 -14.60
N TRP A 115 -19.44 0.42 -15.59
CA TRP A 115 -18.08 0.71 -16.00
C TRP A 115 -18.03 1.89 -16.98
N GLN A 116 -17.07 2.78 -16.78
CA GLN A 116 -16.84 3.91 -17.66
C GLN A 116 -15.37 4.32 -17.66
N ASN A 117 -14.87 4.77 -18.81
CA ASN A 117 -13.56 5.42 -18.91
C ASN A 117 -13.65 6.83 -18.35
N PHE A 118 -13.11 7.04 -17.15
CA PHE A 118 -13.24 8.30 -16.43
C PHE A 118 -11.96 8.73 -15.71
N GLY A 119 -11.21 7.80 -15.09
CA GLY A 119 -10.10 8.09 -14.21
C GLY A 119 -8.92 8.77 -14.91
N LYS A 120 -8.19 9.59 -14.14
CA LYS A 120 -6.99 10.29 -14.61
C LYS A 120 -5.90 10.28 -13.54
N VAL A 121 -4.70 9.87 -13.92
CA VAL A 121 -3.54 9.80 -13.03
C VAL A 121 -2.34 10.41 -13.73
N ARG A 122 -1.59 11.24 -13.00
CA ARG A 122 -0.30 11.76 -13.42
C ARG A 122 0.80 10.98 -12.71
N ASN A 123 1.88 10.69 -13.41
CA ASN A 123 3.11 10.20 -12.85
C ASN A 123 4.28 11.06 -13.34
N GLN A 124 5.20 11.43 -12.45
CA GLN A 124 6.37 12.23 -12.80
C GLN A 124 7.54 11.88 -11.90
N GLY A 125 8.75 12.08 -12.41
CA GLY A 125 9.93 11.74 -11.66
C GLY A 125 11.22 12.04 -12.39
N ILE A 126 12.30 11.55 -11.81
CA ILE A 126 13.64 11.61 -12.38
C ILE A 126 14.25 10.22 -12.39
N ASP A 127 15.06 9.96 -13.40
CA ASP A 127 15.90 8.78 -13.51
C ASP A 127 17.32 9.20 -13.79
N MET A 128 18.28 8.68 -13.03
CA MET A 128 19.67 9.05 -13.15
C MET A 128 20.57 7.83 -13.07
N SER A 129 21.57 7.79 -13.93
CA SER A 129 22.69 6.87 -13.80
C SER A 129 24.02 7.61 -13.92
N MET A 130 25.00 7.17 -13.14
CA MET A 130 26.36 7.70 -13.15
C MET A 130 27.36 6.56 -13.17
N ASN A 131 28.33 6.64 -14.07
CA ASN A 131 29.49 5.77 -14.10
C ASN A 131 30.75 6.59 -13.94
N LEU A 132 31.64 6.13 -13.07
CA LEU A 132 32.96 6.71 -12.84
C LEU A 132 34.00 5.64 -13.20
N ASN A 133 34.97 6.00 -14.03
CA ASN A 133 36.03 5.09 -14.43
C ASN A 133 37.38 5.80 -14.25
N GLN A 134 38.25 5.20 -13.47
CA GLN A 134 39.61 5.77 -13.22
C GLN A 134 40.63 4.66 -13.33
N GLN A 135 41.71 4.96 -14.06
CA GLN A 135 42.89 4.10 -14.14
C GLN A 135 44.07 4.79 -13.49
N ILE A 136 44.73 4.13 -12.55
CA ILE A 136 45.92 4.60 -11.85
C ILE A 136 46.99 3.52 -12.02
N GLY A 137 47.85 3.73 -13.01
CA GLY A 137 48.85 2.72 -13.40
C GLY A 137 48.16 1.41 -13.84
N LYS A 138 48.37 0.31 -13.08
CA LYS A 138 47.77 -0.99 -13.35
C LYS A 138 46.45 -1.23 -12.59
N LEU A 139 46.05 -0.31 -11.72
CA LEU A 139 44.80 -0.37 -10.98
C LEU A 139 43.70 0.32 -11.79
N LYS A 140 42.64 -0.41 -12.08
CA LYS A 140 41.41 0.12 -12.68
C LYS A 140 40.32 0.15 -11.60
N LEU A 141 39.72 1.30 -11.41
CA LEU A 141 38.63 1.53 -10.48
C LEU A 141 37.41 1.98 -11.28
N SER A 142 36.26 1.39 -10.97
CA SER A 142 35.00 1.91 -11.46
C SER A 142 33.95 1.97 -10.35
N ALA A 143 33.11 2.99 -10.41
CA ALA A 143 31.94 3.12 -9.57
C ALA A 143 30.72 3.35 -10.44
N ARG A 144 29.59 2.74 -10.06
CA ARG A 144 28.31 2.89 -10.73
C ARG A 144 27.25 3.27 -9.72
N GLY A 145 26.43 4.25 -10.05
CA GLY A 145 25.24 4.63 -9.29
C GLY A 145 24.01 4.71 -10.19
N THR A 146 22.87 4.29 -9.68
CA THR A 146 21.57 4.49 -10.29
C THR A 146 20.61 5.04 -9.25
N PHE A 147 19.73 5.95 -9.65
CA PHE A 147 18.75 6.57 -8.78
C PHE A 147 17.49 6.88 -9.58
N THR A 148 16.35 6.40 -9.10
CA THR A 148 15.03 6.69 -9.65
C THR A 148 14.16 7.26 -8.54
N PHE A 149 13.53 8.39 -8.78
CA PHE A 149 12.44 8.91 -7.96
C PHE A 149 11.20 9.08 -8.83
N THR A 150 10.08 8.54 -8.38
CA THR A 150 8.80 8.64 -9.07
C THR A 150 7.67 8.93 -8.10
N ARG A 151 6.78 9.85 -8.47
CA ARG A 151 5.57 10.14 -7.69
C ARG A 151 4.37 10.31 -8.60
N ASN A 152 3.31 9.58 -8.28
CA ASN A 152 2.04 9.70 -8.96
C ASN A 152 1.05 10.57 -8.18
N LYS A 153 0.01 11.03 -8.86
CA LYS A 153 -1.12 11.77 -8.27
C LYS A 153 -2.39 11.43 -9.04
N ILE A 154 -3.43 11.09 -8.31
CA ILE A 154 -4.78 10.91 -8.85
C ILE A 154 -5.35 12.31 -9.13
N LEU A 155 -5.68 12.59 -10.38
CA LEU A 155 -6.23 13.87 -10.82
C LEU A 155 -7.76 13.84 -10.90
N GLU A 156 -8.31 12.71 -11.35
CA GLU A 156 -9.75 12.49 -11.48
C GLU A 156 -10.08 11.07 -11.00
N TYR A 157 -11.05 10.97 -10.12
CA TYR A 157 -11.57 9.72 -9.58
C TYR A 157 -13.07 9.88 -9.31
N ASP A 158 -13.85 8.83 -9.55
CA ASP A 158 -15.29 8.86 -9.30
C ASP A 158 -15.56 8.59 -7.81
N GLU A 159 -15.66 9.66 -7.04
CA GLU A 159 -15.95 9.59 -5.62
C GLU A 159 -17.06 10.56 -5.22
N LEU A 160 -17.89 10.15 -4.25
CA LEU A 160 -18.82 11.07 -3.61
C LEU A 160 -18.05 12.13 -2.83
N PRO A 161 -18.55 13.37 -2.75
CA PRO A 161 -17.94 14.38 -1.90
C PRO A 161 -17.76 13.86 -0.48
N GLN A 162 -16.53 13.83 -0.04
CA GLN A 162 -16.21 13.39 1.32
C GLN A 162 -16.59 14.47 2.33
N LYS A 163 -17.12 14.08 3.48
CA LYS A 163 -17.45 15.00 4.58
C LYS A 163 -16.20 15.77 5.06
N TYR A 164 -15.06 15.07 5.05
CA TYR A 164 -13.78 15.65 5.46
C TYR A 164 -12.75 15.50 4.33
N GLY A 165 -12.03 16.58 4.02
CA GLY A 165 -11.06 16.62 2.92
C GLY A 165 -9.90 15.63 3.05
N TYR A 166 -9.52 15.23 4.27
CA TYR A 166 -8.47 14.26 4.52
C TYR A 166 -8.86 12.81 4.15
N GLN A 167 -10.12 12.57 3.78
CA GLN A 167 -10.61 11.27 3.29
C GLN A 167 -10.66 11.19 1.75
N ALA A 168 -10.49 12.31 1.06
CA ALA A 168 -10.60 12.37 -0.39
C ALA A 168 -9.53 11.52 -1.09
N VAL A 169 -9.92 10.82 -2.14
CA VAL A 169 -9.04 10.03 -3.01
C VAL A 169 -8.37 10.90 -4.06
N THR A 170 -9.15 11.79 -4.67
CA THR A 170 -8.67 12.76 -5.66
C THR A 170 -7.62 13.67 -5.04
N GLY A 171 -6.51 13.83 -5.71
CA GLY A 171 -5.38 14.63 -5.23
C GLY A 171 -4.33 13.86 -4.43
N THR A 172 -4.60 12.61 -4.07
CA THR A 172 -3.65 11.72 -3.38
C THR A 172 -2.89 10.83 -4.37
N ARG A 173 -1.96 10.01 -3.86
CA ARG A 173 -1.22 9.03 -4.66
C ARG A 173 -2.03 7.75 -4.84
N VAL A 174 -1.75 7.01 -5.89
CA VAL A 174 -2.26 5.64 -6.04
C VAL A 174 -1.64 4.76 -4.95
N SER A 175 -2.41 3.84 -4.40
CA SER A 175 -1.97 2.91 -3.35
C SER A 175 -1.54 3.58 -2.03
N GLU A 176 -2.09 4.74 -1.70
CA GLU A 176 -1.92 5.35 -0.39
C GLU A 176 -2.71 4.61 0.69
N ASN A 177 -2.13 4.61 1.89
CA ASN A 177 -2.80 4.06 3.06
C ASN A 177 -3.92 4.99 3.53
N THR A 178 -5.01 4.38 4.02
CA THR A 178 -6.07 5.06 4.77
C THR A 178 -6.09 4.42 6.16
N LEU A 179 -5.71 5.19 7.18
CA LEU A 179 -5.37 4.66 8.49
C LEU A 179 -6.01 5.48 9.61
N TYR A 180 -6.31 4.81 10.72
CA TYR A 180 -6.50 5.49 12.00
C TYR A 180 -5.16 5.96 12.54
N ILE A 181 -5.14 7.12 13.17
CA ILE A 181 -3.94 7.66 13.81
C ILE A 181 -3.90 7.14 15.25
N ALA A 182 -2.93 6.27 15.55
CA ALA A 182 -2.71 5.81 16.91
C ALA A 182 -2.04 6.92 17.74
N ASP A 183 -2.57 7.18 18.91
CA ASP A 183 -2.01 8.10 19.91
C ASP A 183 -1.01 7.32 20.81
N ARG A 184 -1.54 6.35 21.57
CA ARG A 184 -0.81 5.52 22.52
C ARG A 184 -1.62 4.27 22.86
N LEU A 185 -1.16 3.45 23.79
CA LEU A 185 -2.00 2.45 24.43
C LEU A 185 -2.79 3.07 25.59
N TYR A 186 -4.02 2.63 25.78
CA TYR A 186 -4.80 2.98 26.96
C TYR A 186 -4.08 2.55 28.23
N THR A 187 -4.14 3.39 29.27
CA THR A 187 -3.67 3.09 30.62
C THR A 187 -4.86 2.90 31.57
N GLU A 188 -4.63 2.42 32.81
CA GLU A 188 -5.72 2.33 33.80
C GLU A 188 -6.33 3.70 34.11
N ASP A 189 -5.57 4.80 34.01
CA ASP A 189 -6.04 6.17 34.25
C ASP A 189 -7.10 6.62 33.26
N ASP A 190 -7.17 6.00 32.09
CA ASP A 190 -8.21 6.28 31.08
C ASP A 190 -9.57 5.70 31.46
N PHE A 191 -9.64 4.89 32.54
CA PHE A 191 -10.84 4.15 32.91
C PHE A 191 -11.31 4.46 34.35
N ILE A 192 -12.58 4.25 34.57
CA ILE A 192 -13.15 4.03 35.89
C ILE A 192 -13.06 2.54 36.15
N VAL A 193 -12.25 2.15 37.12
CA VAL A 193 -12.02 0.74 37.46
C VAL A 193 -12.95 0.30 38.58
N SER A 194 -13.65 -0.81 38.39
CA SER A 194 -14.47 -1.45 39.41
C SER A 194 -14.00 -2.90 39.59
N THR A 195 -13.91 -3.36 40.82
CA THR A 195 -13.51 -4.74 41.13
C THR A 195 -14.72 -5.49 41.73
N ASN A 196 -15.06 -6.63 41.16
CA ASN A 196 -16.16 -7.43 41.67
C ASN A 196 -15.71 -8.28 42.91
N ALA A 197 -16.66 -8.96 43.55
CA ALA A 197 -16.40 -9.79 44.74
C ALA A 197 -15.36 -10.93 44.51
N ASN A 198 -15.12 -11.32 43.27
CA ASN A 198 -14.14 -12.34 42.88
C ASN A 198 -12.77 -11.74 42.51
N GLY A 199 -12.53 -10.46 42.75
CA GLY A 199 -11.29 -9.78 42.42
C GLY A 199 -11.11 -9.44 40.93
N LEU A 200 -12.12 -9.65 40.07
CA LEU A 200 -12.06 -9.34 38.65
C LEU A 200 -12.30 -7.85 38.42
N LYS A 201 -11.33 -7.17 37.78
CA LYS A 201 -11.44 -5.78 37.34
C LYS A 201 -12.33 -5.62 36.13
N THR A 202 -13.18 -4.62 36.14
CA THR A 202 -13.93 -4.15 34.97
C THR A 202 -13.56 -2.70 34.69
N TYR A 203 -13.42 -2.37 33.42
CA TYR A 203 -12.92 -1.09 32.95
C TYR A 203 -14.04 -0.37 32.19
N LYS A 204 -14.41 0.83 32.66
CA LYS A 204 -15.34 1.71 31.95
C LYS A 204 -14.59 2.95 31.50
N LEU A 205 -14.50 3.16 30.17
CA LEU A 205 -13.84 4.34 29.62
C LEU A 205 -14.42 5.63 30.20
N ARG A 206 -13.55 6.56 30.57
CA ARG A 206 -13.95 7.87 31.08
C ARG A 206 -14.72 8.66 30.02
N SER A 207 -15.74 9.39 30.43
CA SER A 207 -16.66 10.09 29.52
C SER A 207 -16.03 11.26 28.75
N GLU A 208 -14.92 11.78 29.25
CA GLU A 208 -14.15 12.86 28.62
C GLU A 208 -13.27 12.40 27.48
N LEU A 209 -13.12 11.09 27.29
CA LEU A 209 -12.33 10.52 26.21
C LEU A 209 -13.21 10.12 25.02
N PRO A 210 -12.72 10.25 23.79
CA PRO A 210 -13.43 9.80 22.61
C PRO A 210 -13.77 8.30 22.69
N ARG A 211 -15.00 7.96 22.34
CA ARG A 211 -15.51 6.59 22.43
C ARG A 211 -15.23 5.83 21.15
N PRO A 212 -14.41 4.76 21.15
CA PRO A 212 -14.21 3.94 19.99
C PRO A 212 -15.45 3.09 19.67
N THR A 213 -15.82 3.06 18.39
CA THR A 213 -16.92 2.22 17.86
C THR A 213 -16.41 1.10 16.95
N LEU A 214 -15.11 0.86 16.96
CA LEU A 214 -14.44 -0.11 16.07
C LEU A 214 -14.72 -1.57 16.45
N GLY A 215 -15.40 -1.78 17.56
CA GLY A 215 -15.76 -3.09 18.09
C GLY A 215 -14.74 -3.62 19.10
N GLY A 216 -15.18 -4.67 19.83
CA GLY A 216 -14.38 -5.31 20.86
C GLY A 216 -14.56 -4.69 22.25
N LEU A 217 -13.82 -5.25 23.21
CA LEU A 217 -13.76 -4.77 24.58
C LEU A 217 -12.51 -3.90 24.73
N ILE A 218 -12.71 -2.65 25.12
CA ILE A 218 -11.63 -1.69 25.32
C ILE A 218 -11.19 -1.71 26.80
N GLY A 219 -9.87 -1.70 27.01
CA GLY A 219 -9.27 -1.60 28.33
C GLY A 219 -7.78 -1.23 28.25
N PRO A 220 -7.05 -1.22 29.39
CA PRO A 220 -5.63 -0.93 29.42
C PRO A 220 -4.84 -1.82 28.47
N GLY A 221 -3.90 -1.24 27.72
CA GLY A 221 -3.08 -1.92 26.73
C GLY A 221 -3.69 -2.05 25.33
N ASP A 222 -4.92 -1.62 25.11
CA ASP A 222 -5.49 -1.50 23.77
C ASP A 222 -5.09 -0.18 23.13
N ILE A 223 -5.07 -0.11 21.79
CA ILE A 223 -4.67 1.10 21.06
C ILE A 223 -5.74 2.17 21.22
N LYS A 224 -5.31 3.35 21.66
CA LYS A 224 -6.08 4.59 21.66
C LYS A 224 -5.84 5.34 20.36
N TYR A 225 -6.90 5.75 19.71
CA TYR A 225 -6.83 6.50 18.45
C TYR A 225 -7.15 7.96 18.67
N VAL A 226 -6.65 8.79 17.76
CA VAL A 226 -6.94 10.23 17.70
C VAL A 226 -8.33 10.42 17.09
N ASP A 227 -9.17 11.20 17.75
CA ASP A 227 -10.40 11.75 17.21
C ASP A 227 -10.01 12.91 16.28
N VAL A 228 -9.99 12.62 14.98
CA VAL A 228 -9.48 13.56 13.97
C VAL A 228 -10.49 14.68 13.67
N ASN A 229 -11.76 14.35 13.74
CA ASN A 229 -12.85 15.28 13.45
C ASN A 229 -13.36 16.03 14.69
N GLY A 230 -13.00 15.57 15.91
CA GLY A 230 -13.32 16.19 17.18
C GLY A 230 -14.77 16.01 17.63
N ASP A 231 -15.45 14.93 17.17
CA ASP A 231 -16.87 14.70 17.49
C ASP A 231 -17.08 13.81 18.75
N GLY A 232 -16.01 13.38 19.39
CA GLY A 232 -16.02 12.53 20.59
C GLY A 232 -16.25 11.05 20.32
N VAL A 233 -16.20 10.62 19.06
CA VAL A 233 -16.39 9.22 18.64
C VAL A 233 -15.25 8.84 17.72
N ILE A 234 -14.67 7.66 17.91
CA ILE A 234 -13.71 7.11 16.94
C ILE A 234 -14.46 6.15 16.01
N ASP A 235 -14.61 6.54 14.76
CA ASP A 235 -15.32 5.77 13.74
C ASP A 235 -14.63 5.90 12.36
N SER A 236 -15.31 5.52 11.28
CA SER A 236 -14.77 5.60 9.92
C SER A 236 -14.42 7.03 9.47
N TYR A 237 -14.96 8.05 10.12
CA TYR A 237 -14.63 9.43 9.82
C TYR A 237 -13.26 9.87 10.35
N ASP A 238 -12.63 9.09 11.25
CA ASP A 238 -11.28 9.35 11.75
C ASP A 238 -10.18 8.69 10.94
N GLN A 239 -10.55 8.02 9.86
CA GLN A 239 -9.56 7.47 8.94
C GLN A 239 -8.97 8.56 8.06
N VAL A 240 -7.66 8.72 8.12
CA VAL A 240 -6.90 9.70 7.33
C VAL A 240 -6.24 8.99 6.15
N ARG A 241 -6.46 9.52 4.96
CA ARG A 241 -5.80 9.05 3.74
C ARG A 241 -4.45 9.73 3.55
N GLY A 242 -3.49 9.01 2.97
CA GLY A 242 -2.16 9.57 2.68
C GLY A 242 -1.19 9.54 3.85
N VAL A 243 -1.47 8.73 4.84
CA VAL A 243 -0.60 8.59 6.01
C VAL A 243 0.58 7.69 5.69
N GLY A 244 1.79 8.21 5.95
CA GLY A 244 3.05 7.55 5.63
C GLY A 244 3.39 7.59 4.14
N ASN A 245 4.18 6.64 3.69
CA ASN A 245 4.53 6.48 2.29
C ASN A 245 3.68 5.36 1.65
N PRO A 246 3.53 5.35 0.32
CA PRO A 246 2.83 4.25 -0.35
C PRO A 246 3.59 2.93 -0.18
N SER A 247 2.90 1.82 -0.37
CA SER A 247 3.51 0.49 -0.33
C SER A 247 4.50 0.25 -1.48
N THR A 248 4.29 0.93 -2.61
CA THR A 248 5.24 0.93 -3.74
C THR A 248 6.30 2.00 -3.50
N PRO A 249 7.59 1.65 -3.49
CA PRO A 249 8.66 2.63 -3.27
C PRO A 249 8.64 3.75 -4.30
N GLU A 250 8.77 5.00 -3.84
CA GLU A 250 8.97 6.16 -4.71
C GLU A 250 10.43 6.34 -5.10
N ILE A 251 11.36 5.83 -4.29
CA ILE A 251 12.80 5.89 -4.53
C ILE A 251 13.33 4.48 -4.70
N ILE A 252 14.08 4.26 -5.79
CA ILE A 252 14.87 3.04 -6.00
C ILE A 252 16.29 3.49 -6.36
N TYR A 253 17.27 2.89 -5.70
CA TYR A 253 18.67 3.24 -5.96
C TYR A 253 19.57 2.02 -5.84
N GLY A 254 20.70 2.10 -6.55
CA GLY A 254 21.75 1.11 -6.46
C GLY A 254 23.12 1.75 -6.70
N PHE A 255 24.14 1.25 -6.04
CA PHE A 255 25.49 1.67 -6.27
C PHE A 255 26.48 0.53 -6.07
N GLY A 256 27.54 0.56 -6.84
CA GLY A 256 28.58 -0.44 -6.78
C GLY A 256 29.94 0.11 -7.07
N LEU A 257 30.94 -0.59 -6.55
CA LEU A 257 32.35 -0.31 -6.75
C LEU A 257 33.01 -1.56 -7.33
N ASN A 258 33.89 -1.37 -8.31
CA ASN A 258 34.72 -2.43 -8.87
C ASN A 258 36.18 -1.99 -8.88
N ALA A 259 37.08 -2.92 -8.60
CA ALA A 259 38.51 -2.74 -8.67
C ALA A 259 39.16 -3.90 -9.40
N GLU A 260 40.07 -3.60 -10.32
CA GLU A 260 40.87 -4.60 -11.04
C GLU A 260 42.38 -4.26 -10.89
N TYR A 261 43.16 -5.25 -10.51
CA TYR A 261 44.61 -5.11 -10.40
C TYR A 261 45.33 -6.40 -10.76
N LYS A 262 46.17 -6.36 -11.83
CA LYS A 262 47.01 -7.51 -12.25
C LYS A 262 46.29 -8.84 -12.36
N GLY A 263 45.06 -8.82 -12.91
CA GLY A 263 44.23 -10.02 -13.09
C GLY A 263 43.29 -10.32 -11.91
N PHE A 264 43.52 -9.76 -10.74
CA PHE A 264 42.55 -9.81 -9.66
C PHE A 264 41.44 -8.80 -9.89
N TYR A 265 40.21 -9.17 -9.61
CA TYR A 265 39.07 -8.26 -9.59
C TYR A 265 38.22 -8.45 -8.34
N ALA A 266 37.66 -7.37 -7.88
CA ALA A 266 36.71 -7.35 -6.78
C ALA A 266 35.55 -6.41 -7.09
N SER A 267 34.33 -6.81 -6.76
CA SER A 267 33.18 -5.95 -6.89
C SER A 267 32.27 -6.03 -5.64
N ILE A 268 31.60 -4.94 -5.35
CA ILE A 268 30.58 -4.86 -4.32
C ILE A 268 29.41 -4.05 -4.86
N PHE A 269 28.19 -4.53 -4.66
CA PHE A 269 26.98 -3.87 -5.13
C PHE A 269 25.91 -3.81 -4.04
N PHE A 270 25.37 -2.61 -3.84
CA PHE A 270 24.26 -2.31 -2.92
C PHE A 270 23.02 -1.90 -3.70
N GLN A 271 21.87 -2.29 -3.18
CA GLN A 271 20.57 -1.88 -3.68
C GLN A 271 19.67 -1.45 -2.53
N GLY A 272 18.92 -0.39 -2.73
CA GLY A 272 17.98 0.12 -1.73
C GLY A 272 16.69 0.64 -2.34
N ALA A 273 15.72 0.80 -1.47
CA ALA A 273 14.47 1.48 -1.74
C ALA A 273 14.18 2.49 -0.63
N GLY A 274 13.48 3.55 -0.98
CA GLY A 274 13.11 4.61 -0.05
C GLY A 274 11.71 5.14 -0.33
N ASN A 275 11.21 5.97 0.57
CA ASN A 275 9.84 6.49 0.52
C ASN A 275 8.81 5.37 0.29
N THR A 276 8.87 4.36 1.14
CA THR A 276 7.90 3.25 1.15
C THR A 276 7.55 2.87 2.57
N SER A 277 6.34 2.42 2.78
CA SER A 277 5.86 1.93 4.07
C SER A 277 5.33 0.52 3.94
N VAL A 278 5.45 -0.24 5.02
CA VAL A 278 4.88 -1.57 5.16
C VAL A 278 3.85 -1.53 6.28
N LEU A 279 2.64 -1.95 5.99
CA LEU A 279 1.58 -2.11 6.98
C LEU A 279 1.61 -3.54 7.52
N LEU A 280 1.98 -3.69 8.80
CA LEU A 280 2.09 -4.99 9.47
C LEU A 280 0.76 -5.50 10.01
N GLY A 281 -0.21 -4.62 10.21
CA GLY A 281 -1.51 -4.90 10.82
C GLY A 281 -2.67 -4.43 9.96
N GLY A 282 -3.87 -4.81 10.34
CA GLY A 282 -5.12 -4.51 9.68
C GLY A 282 -5.98 -5.77 9.50
N ALA A 283 -7.21 -5.62 9.06
CA ALA A 283 -8.18 -6.71 8.95
C ALA A 283 -7.73 -7.88 8.04
N THR A 284 -6.78 -7.63 7.15
CA THR A 284 -6.28 -8.61 6.16
C THR A 284 -4.88 -9.16 6.46
N SER A 285 -4.21 -8.69 7.51
CA SER A 285 -2.85 -9.10 7.84
C SER A 285 -2.79 -10.36 8.67
N GLU A 286 -3.30 -11.41 8.08
CA GLU A 286 -3.25 -12.76 8.58
C GLU A 286 -1.79 -13.18 8.83
N GLY A 287 -1.50 -13.50 10.07
CA GLY A 287 -0.21 -14.02 10.47
C GLY A 287 0.75 -13.04 11.17
N TRP A 288 0.46 -11.74 11.21
CA TRP A 288 1.21 -10.81 12.04
C TRP A 288 0.60 -10.63 13.43
N TYR A 289 -0.72 -10.63 13.56
CA TYR A 289 -1.38 -10.51 14.85
C TYR A 289 -1.67 -11.90 15.43
N PRO A 290 -1.22 -12.20 16.66
CA PRO A 290 -1.55 -13.45 17.32
C PRO A 290 -3.07 -13.65 17.43
N PHE A 291 -3.55 -14.87 17.27
CA PHE A 291 -4.98 -15.24 17.28
C PHE A 291 -5.83 -14.63 16.15
N SER A 292 -5.22 -14.24 15.02
CA SER A 292 -5.98 -13.64 13.92
C SER A 292 -7.06 -14.54 13.33
N TRP A 293 -6.88 -15.86 13.41
CA TRP A 293 -7.86 -16.88 12.98
C TRP A 293 -8.61 -17.58 14.13
N GLY A 294 -8.27 -17.25 15.38
CA GLY A 294 -8.77 -17.93 16.58
C GLY A 294 -7.62 -18.55 17.38
N VAL A 295 -7.95 -19.01 18.59
CA VAL A 295 -6.94 -19.56 19.53
C VAL A 295 -6.28 -20.83 19.01
N ASP A 296 -6.96 -21.57 18.13
CA ASP A 296 -6.54 -22.90 17.69
C ASP A 296 -5.78 -22.87 16.35
N GLN A 297 -5.72 -21.73 15.68
CA GLN A 297 -5.27 -21.64 14.28
C GLN A 297 -4.10 -20.71 14.04
N SER A 298 -3.56 -20.08 15.07
CA SER A 298 -2.46 -19.10 14.92
C SER A 298 -1.21 -19.57 15.64
N ASN A 299 -0.13 -19.71 14.87
CA ASN A 299 1.20 -19.92 15.46
C ASN A 299 1.72 -18.61 16.03
N TYR A 300 2.31 -18.69 17.22
CA TYR A 300 3.04 -17.57 17.80
C TYR A 300 4.39 -17.41 17.15
N ARG A 301 4.70 -16.18 16.80
CA ARG A 301 6.05 -15.79 16.38
C ARG A 301 6.78 -15.17 17.56
N THR A 302 8.09 -15.24 17.57
CA THR A 302 8.93 -14.74 18.69
C THR A 302 8.71 -13.26 18.98
N PHE A 303 8.39 -12.43 18.01
CA PHE A 303 8.08 -11.01 18.21
C PHE A 303 6.81 -10.77 19.05
N ALA A 304 5.92 -11.79 19.19
CA ALA A 304 4.75 -11.68 20.06
C ALA A 304 5.11 -11.71 21.55
N LEU A 305 6.37 -11.97 21.89
CA LEU A 305 6.89 -11.77 23.25
C LEU A 305 7.03 -10.29 23.61
N ASP A 306 7.26 -9.44 22.60
CA ASP A 306 7.27 -7.99 22.74
C ASP A 306 5.83 -7.45 22.66
N ARG A 307 5.08 -7.67 23.72
CA ARG A 307 3.69 -7.28 23.87
C ARG A 307 3.39 -6.59 25.18
N TRP A 308 2.35 -5.82 25.19
CA TRP A 308 1.79 -5.27 26.40
C TRP A 308 1.21 -6.39 27.29
N THR A 309 1.49 -6.32 28.59
CA THR A 309 0.87 -7.18 29.61
C THR A 309 0.64 -6.34 30.88
N GLU A 310 -0.26 -6.78 31.76
CA GLU A 310 -0.51 -6.11 33.05
C GLU A 310 0.76 -6.05 33.91
N ASN A 311 1.64 -7.07 33.82
CA ASN A 311 2.92 -7.11 34.55
C ASN A 311 4.03 -6.28 33.87
N ASN A 312 3.86 -5.92 32.60
CA ASN A 312 4.76 -5.04 31.85
C ASN A 312 3.93 -4.08 31.00
N PRO A 313 3.38 -3.00 31.60
CA PRO A 313 2.49 -2.05 30.91
C PRO A 313 3.25 -1.02 30.06
N SER A 314 4.23 -1.50 29.28
CA SER A 314 5.03 -0.64 28.40
C SER A 314 4.22 -0.07 27.25
N GLN A 315 4.49 1.19 26.89
CA GLN A 315 4.01 1.85 25.68
C GLN A 315 4.86 1.51 24.45
N ASP A 316 6.12 1.09 24.68
CA ASP A 316 7.07 0.73 23.63
C ASP A 316 7.06 -0.80 23.44
N VAL A 317 6.04 -1.27 22.75
CA VAL A 317 5.84 -2.68 22.39
C VAL A 317 5.33 -2.79 20.96
N ILE A 318 5.63 -3.91 20.31
CA ILE A 318 5.13 -4.17 18.96
C ILE A 318 3.63 -4.53 19.00
N ILE A 319 3.26 -5.39 19.94
CA ILE A 319 1.90 -5.94 20.05
C ILE A 319 1.16 -5.30 21.23
N PRO A 320 -0.01 -4.69 21.01
CA PRO A 320 -0.86 -4.21 22.09
C PRO A 320 -1.41 -5.40 22.91
N ARG A 321 -2.30 -5.12 23.85
CA ARG A 321 -2.96 -6.17 24.65
C ARG A 321 -3.59 -7.24 23.74
N LEU A 322 -3.34 -8.51 24.07
CA LEU A 322 -3.92 -9.65 23.37
C LEU A 322 -5.26 -10.07 23.97
N HIS A 323 -6.20 -10.37 23.11
CA HIS A 323 -7.45 -11.03 23.47
C HIS A 323 -7.56 -12.41 22.82
N LYS A 324 -8.03 -13.40 23.54
CA LYS A 324 -8.27 -14.74 22.99
C LYS A 324 -9.37 -14.73 21.91
N ASN A 325 -10.38 -13.87 22.07
CA ASN A 325 -11.47 -13.77 21.12
C ASN A 325 -11.18 -12.66 20.10
N ASN A 326 -11.17 -13.02 18.82
CA ASN A 326 -10.95 -12.07 17.73
C ASN A 326 -11.95 -10.91 17.70
N ALA A 327 -13.21 -11.16 18.06
CA ALA A 327 -14.21 -10.10 18.16
C ALA A 327 -13.81 -9.04 19.19
N ASN A 328 -13.14 -9.44 20.28
CA ASN A 328 -12.67 -8.51 21.32
C ASN A 328 -11.39 -7.77 20.91
N ASN A 329 -10.71 -8.21 19.85
CA ASN A 329 -9.52 -7.55 19.32
C ASN A 329 -9.80 -6.56 18.16
N ALA A 330 -11.06 -6.36 17.81
CA ALA A 330 -11.41 -5.58 16.63
C ALA A 330 -10.73 -4.19 16.63
N ASN A 331 -10.71 -3.50 17.77
CA ASN A 331 -10.04 -2.21 17.92
C ASN A 331 -8.54 -2.26 17.60
N ASN A 332 -7.82 -3.26 18.08
CA ASN A 332 -6.37 -3.37 17.88
C ASN A 332 -5.97 -3.84 16.48
N ARG A 333 -6.92 -4.37 15.72
CA ARG A 333 -6.68 -4.96 14.40
C ARG A 333 -6.98 -4.04 13.23
N VAL A 334 -7.57 -2.87 13.45
CA VAL A 334 -7.81 -1.93 12.36
C VAL A 334 -6.50 -1.42 11.78
N ALA A 335 -6.53 -1.09 10.49
CA ALA A 335 -5.41 -0.47 9.82
C ALA A 335 -5.11 0.90 10.44
N SER A 336 -3.93 1.04 11.05
CA SER A 336 -3.55 2.23 11.81
C SER A 336 -2.06 2.50 11.75
N THR A 337 -1.67 3.69 12.21
CA THR A 337 -0.25 4.07 12.30
C THR A 337 0.53 3.21 13.31
N TRP A 338 -0.16 2.54 14.24
CA TRP A 338 0.47 1.56 15.13
C TRP A 338 1.18 0.43 14.36
N TRP A 339 0.60 0.01 13.25
CA TRP A 339 1.09 -1.08 12.41
C TRP A 339 1.93 -0.61 11.23
N LEU A 340 2.01 0.70 10.99
CA LEU A 340 2.77 1.25 9.89
C LEU A 340 4.26 1.28 10.23
N ARG A 341 5.09 0.74 9.35
CA ARG A 341 6.55 0.72 9.49
C ARG A 341 7.21 1.34 8.27
N ASN A 342 8.37 1.94 8.47
CA ASN A 342 9.22 2.38 7.38
C ASN A 342 9.72 1.15 6.61
N GLY A 343 9.39 1.07 5.33
CA GLY A 343 9.80 -0.01 4.43
C GLY A 343 11.12 0.27 3.69
N SER A 344 11.75 1.42 3.93
CA SER A 344 13.03 1.77 3.30
C SER A 344 14.14 0.82 3.74
N PHE A 345 14.98 0.44 2.80
CA PHE A 345 16.11 -0.44 3.11
C PHE A 345 17.31 -0.15 2.20
N LEU A 346 18.47 -0.56 2.68
CA LEU A 346 19.70 -0.72 1.91
C LEU A 346 20.23 -2.13 2.18
N ARG A 347 20.52 -2.89 1.11
CA ARG A 347 21.08 -4.24 1.22
C ARG A 347 22.33 -4.40 0.37
N LEU A 348 23.30 -5.13 0.88
CA LEU A 348 24.38 -5.69 0.11
C LEU A 348 23.77 -6.79 -0.78
N LYS A 349 23.86 -6.63 -2.09
CA LYS A 349 23.27 -7.57 -3.04
C LYS A 349 24.28 -8.57 -3.58
N ASN A 350 25.43 -8.06 -3.99
CA ASN A 350 26.51 -8.88 -4.55
C ASN A 350 27.83 -8.45 -3.93
N ILE A 351 28.67 -9.43 -3.66
CA ILE A 351 30.10 -9.29 -3.45
C ILE A 351 30.78 -10.35 -4.31
N GLU A 352 31.76 -9.96 -5.03
CA GLU A 352 32.47 -10.83 -5.94
C GLU A 352 33.97 -10.58 -5.82
N PHE A 353 34.74 -11.64 -5.86
CA PHE A 353 36.19 -11.61 -5.92
C PHE A 353 36.65 -12.71 -6.86
N GLY A 354 37.59 -12.40 -7.75
CA GLY A 354 38.10 -13.37 -8.70
C GLY A 354 39.46 -13.01 -9.23
N TYR A 355 40.03 -13.97 -9.97
CA TYR A 355 41.28 -13.82 -10.67
C TYR A 355 41.15 -14.33 -12.09
N GLN A 356 41.52 -13.51 -13.07
CA GLN A 356 41.56 -13.83 -14.47
C GLN A 356 42.92 -14.46 -14.81
N LEU A 357 42.93 -15.72 -15.16
CA LEU A 357 44.14 -16.43 -15.60
C LEU A 357 44.72 -15.76 -16.84
N PRO A 358 46.06 -15.60 -16.93
CA PRO A 358 46.69 -15.12 -18.14
C PRO A 358 46.45 -16.07 -19.32
N LYS A 359 46.21 -15.53 -20.52
CA LYS A 359 45.95 -16.32 -21.74
C LYS A 359 46.97 -17.42 -21.97
N LYS A 360 48.20 -17.23 -21.54
CA LYS A 360 49.29 -18.21 -21.67
C LYS A 360 49.04 -19.57 -20.97
N PHE A 361 48.05 -19.67 -20.12
CA PHE A 361 47.63 -20.88 -19.43
C PHE A 361 46.36 -21.53 -20.06
N MET A 362 45.83 -20.92 -21.14
CA MET A 362 44.60 -21.39 -21.80
C MET A 362 44.86 -21.91 -23.22
N ASP A 363 46.10 -21.82 -23.71
CA ASP A 363 46.63 -22.47 -24.89
C ASP A 363 47.36 -23.76 -24.45
#